data_4dd714873e078d97230cc31d95c8e910
#
_entry.id   4dd714873e078d97230cc31d95c8e910
#
_cell.length_a   1.000
_cell.length_b   1.000
_cell.length_c   1.000
_cell.angle_alpha   90.00
_cell.angle_beta   90.00
_cell.angle_gamma   90.00
#
_symmetry.space_group_name_H-M   'P 1'
#
loop_
_entity.id
_entity.type
_entity.pdbx_description
1 polymer ?
#
loop_
_entity_poly.entity_id
_entity_poly.type
_entity_poly.pdbx_seq_one_letter_code
_entity_poly.pdbx_strand_id
1 'polypeptide(L)'
;MSARDRTRISCWAGLLALLLALFAVPPSASAASLTQVTGFGSNPGNLSMYTYVPDNLPSGAPVVVALHGCTQSASDYYSHSGWPKYADAYGFALVFPQTSSANNSNSCFNWYQSGDYTRGQGEALSIKQMVDYATSQYGSDLGRVYVTGLSAGGAMTAVMLADYPDVFAGGSIDSGIPAGCATDLSSGLTCEYNPVSKTPQQWGDLVRTASGGWSGPWPRVAVWQGSGDSTVNPANATESRDQWTNIWGIGQTPSSTTTLTGGTTQAVYNDAGGNPAVETFTVTGMAHGLAVNPGSGADQCGTTGTYYLAYICSSYYTAKFWGLDGTSGGGTGSLPAPSGLSVTGTTDSSASLSWNAVSGAASYNVYRGGTKTGSTTSTSYTDTGLSPATGYSYSVAAVDSSGRAGAASAAVSATTTGFQPQCFTANNYNQVASGRAHQSGGYTYANGSDQSMGLYNTFITHTLEETSTGYYVVADSGCPA
;
A
#
# COMPACT_ATOMS: atom_id res chain seq x y z
N MET A 1 -65.84 69.20 44.24
CA MET A 1 -66.94 68.53 43.53
C MET A 1 -66.25 67.74 42.42
N SER A 2 -66.28 66.41 42.61
CA SER A 2 -66.77 65.38 41.67
C SER A 2 -66.10 65.40 40.30
N ALA A 3 -65.62 64.35 39.69
CA ALA A 3 -65.97 62.92 39.77
C ALA A 3 -64.82 62.10 39.23
N ARG A 4 -64.85 60.84 39.61
CA ARG A 4 -63.98 59.76 39.19
C ARG A 4 -64.13 59.42 37.72
N ASP A 5 -63.08 59.12 37.01
CA ASP A 5 -63.16 58.14 35.91
C ASP A 5 -61.98 57.21 35.89
N ARG A 6 -62.27 55.93 35.94
CA ARG A 6 -61.32 54.84 35.92
C ARG A 6 -61.08 54.40 34.50
N THR A 7 -59.87 54.57 34.00
CA THR A 7 -59.48 53.96 32.72
C THR A 7 -58.53 52.77 32.97
N ARG A 8 -58.96 51.61 32.49
CA ARG A 8 -58.28 50.34 32.60
C ARG A 8 -56.98 50.36 31.69
N ILE A 9 -55.88 50.11 32.30
CA ILE A 9 -54.63 49.88 31.58
C ILE A 9 -54.52 48.37 31.27
N SER A 10 -54.62 48.01 30.01
CA SER A 10 -54.41 46.65 29.53
C SER A 10 -52.88 46.45 29.39
N CYS A 11 -52.31 45.57 30.19
CA CYS A 11 -50.91 45.08 30.01
C CYS A 11 -50.84 44.19 28.77
N TRP A 12 -50.17 44.65 27.76
CA TRP A 12 -49.64 43.81 26.69
C TRP A 12 -48.25 43.35 27.09
N ALA A 13 -48.11 42.07 27.48
CA ALA A 13 -46.82 41.45 27.66
C ALA A 13 -46.28 41.04 26.29
N GLY A 14 -45.36 41.85 25.76
CA GLY A 14 -44.58 41.50 24.56
C GLY A 14 -43.51 40.48 24.91
N LEU A 15 -43.67 39.24 24.46
CA LEU A 15 -42.67 38.20 24.53
C LEU A 15 -41.55 38.52 23.50
N LEU A 16 -40.43 39.05 23.95
CA LEU A 16 -39.21 39.21 23.14
C LEU A 16 -38.52 37.86 23.11
N ALA A 17 -38.75 37.06 22.05
CA ALA A 17 -38.01 35.85 21.78
C ALA A 17 -36.62 36.25 21.25
N LEU A 18 -35.61 36.16 22.13
CA LEU A 18 -34.19 36.32 21.76
C LEU A 18 -33.74 35.04 21.02
N LEU A 19 -33.74 35.08 19.67
CA LEU A 19 -33.10 34.07 18.83
C LEU A 19 -31.57 34.18 19.03
N LEU A 20 -30.99 33.38 19.92
CA LEU A 20 -29.56 33.08 19.93
C LEU A 20 -29.26 32.23 18.69
N ALA A 21 -28.85 32.86 17.60
CA ALA A 21 -28.15 32.18 16.52
C ALA A 21 -26.79 31.66 17.05
N LEU A 22 -26.74 30.36 17.40
CA LEU A 22 -25.47 29.66 17.59
C LEU A 22 -24.74 29.67 16.23
N PHE A 23 -23.88 30.62 16.05
CA PHE A 23 -22.83 30.49 15.03
C PHE A 23 -21.96 29.34 15.46
N ALA A 24 -22.18 28.14 14.91
CA ALA A 24 -21.21 27.07 14.92
C ALA A 24 -19.97 27.62 14.21
N VAL A 25 -18.98 28.03 14.96
CA VAL A 25 -17.65 28.29 14.43
C VAL A 25 -17.18 26.96 13.85
N PRO A 26 -16.96 26.85 12.52
CA PRO A 26 -16.41 25.63 11.98
C PRO A 26 -15.11 25.35 12.72
N PRO A 27 -14.81 24.10 13.12
CA PRO A 27 -13.53 23.76 13.71
C PRO A 27 -12.45 24.31 12.77
N SER A 28 -11.54 25.10 13.32
CA SER A 28 -10.34 25.56 12.59
C SER A 28 -9.68 24.32 12.03
N ALA A 29 -9.57 24.22 10.70
CA ALA A 29 -8.78 23.17 10.09
C ALA A 29 -7.40 23.25 10.73
N SER A 30 -6.99 22.22 11.45
CA SER A 30 -5.65 22.12 11.97
C SER A 30 -4.73 22.03 10.77
N ALA A 31 -3.81 22.97 10.60
CA ALA A 31 -2.85 22.90 9.49
C ALA A 31 -2.18 21.52 9.49
N ALA A 32 -2.00 20.95 8.31
CA ALA A 32 -1.36 19.66 8.14
C ALA A 32 -0.01 19.62 8.87
N SER A 33 0.22 18.61 9.66
CA SER A 33 1.42 18.47 10.49
C SER A 33 1.88 17.02 10.54
N LEU A 34 3.16 16.81 10.87
CA LEU A 34 3.69 15.49 11.09
C LEU A 34 2.99 14.85 12.30
N THR A 35 2.28 13.76 12.07
CA THR A 35 1.44 13.09 13.09
C THR A 35 1.88 11.65 13.27
N GLN A 36 2.08 11.22 14.50
CA GLN A 36 2.38 9.83 14.82
C GLN A 36 1.13 8.95 14.67
N VAL A 37 1.31 7.80 14.05
CA VAL A 37 0.28 6.77 13.86
C VAL A 37 0.65 5.52 14.63
N THR A 38 -0.32 4.96 15.33
CA THR A 38 -0.20 3.68 16.05
C THR A 38 -1.19 2.67 15.50
N GLY A 39 -0.91 1.37 15.70
CA GLY A 39 -1.84 0.31 15.29
C GLY A 39 -1.94 0.07 13.78
N PHE A 40 -0.88 0.34 13.03
CA PHE A 40 -0.81 0.14 11.57
C PHE A 40 -0.53 -1.32 11.16
N GLY A 41 -0.38 -2.24 12.10
CA GLY A 41 -0.11 -3.66 11.87
C GLY A 41 0.60 -4.33 13.04
N SER A 42 1.12 -5.54 12.83
CA SER A 42 1.89 -6.31 13.83
C SER A 42 3.26 -5.71 14.13
N ASN A 43 3.80 -4.91 13.20
CA ASN A 43 5.05 -4.14 13.32
C ASN A 43 6.26 -4.96 13.82
N PRO A 44 6.65 -6.04 13.15
CA PRO A 44 7.72 -6.92 13.62
C PRO A 44 9.10 -6.25 13.64
N GLY A 45 9.32 -5.21 12.83
CA GLY A 45 10.53 -4.40 12.83
C GLY A 45 10.57 -3.33 13.91
N ASN A 46 9.57 -3.26 14.79
CA ASN A 46 9.50 -2.30 15.90
C ASN A 46 9.76 -0.85 15.47
N LEU A 47 9.20 -0.43 14.33
CA LEU A 47 9.31 0.92 13.80
C LEU A 47 8.19 1.82 14.34
N SER A 48 8.45 3.13 14.41
CA SER A 48 7.40 4.14 14.59
C SER A 48 6.93 4.63 13.22
N MET A 49 5.63 4.90 13.09
CA MET A 49 5.04 5.48 11.89
C MET A 49 4.64 6.92 12.14
N TYR A 50 5.02 7.80 11.23
CA TYR A 50 4.52 9.17 11.17
C TYR A 50 3.94 9.43 9.79
N THR A 51 2.96 10.32 9.70
CA THR A 51 2.33 10.73 8.44
C THR A 51 2.24 12.23 8.34
N TYR A 52 2.28 12.72 7.10
CA TYR A 52 1.87 14.07 6.74
C TYR A 52 0.84 13.97 5.63
N VAL A 53 -0.33 14.54 5.88
CA VAL A 53 -1.46 14.49 4.96
C VAL A 53 -1.90 15.92 4.68
N PRO A 54 -1.82 16.41 3.43
CA PRO A 54 -2.33 17.73 3.05
C PRO A 54 -3.82 17.88 3.39
N ASP A 55 -4.23 19.09 3.80
CA ASP A 55 -5.62 19.38 4.18
C ASP A 55 -6.65 19.04 3.09
N ASN A 56 -6.25 19.14 1.83
CA ASN A 56 -7.12 18.88 0.66
C ASN A 56 -6.61 17.67 -0.14
N LEU A 57 -6.27 16.57 0.51
CA LEU A 57 -5.81 15.37 -0.17
C LEU A 57 -6.92 14.81 -1.09
N PRO A 58 -6.69 14.71 -2.42
CA PRO A 58 -7.70 14.18 -3.33
C PRO A 58 -7.91 12.68 -3.12
N SER A 59 -9.11 12.19 -3.43
CA SER A 59 -9.38 10.75 -3.50
C SER A 59 -8.49 10.10 -4.57
N GLY A 60 -7.94 8.93 -4.28
CA GLY A 60 -6.98 8.26 -5.15
C GLY A 60 -5.61 8.95 -5.18
N ALA A 61 -5.27 9.74 -4.15
CA ALA A 61 -3.97 10.39 -4.05
C ALA A 61 -2.82 9.36 -3.98
N PRO A 62 -1.63 9.68 -4.52
CA PRO A 62 -0.44 8.86 -4.31
C PRO A 62 0.00 8.82 -2.85
N VAL A 63 0.82 7.83 -2.52
CA VAL A 63 1.55 7.75 -1.24
C VAL A 63 3.05 7.74 -1.51
N VAL A 64 3.81 8.54 -0.77
CA VAL A 64 5.27 8.51 -0.77
C VAL A 64 5.77 8.12 0.62
N VAL A 65 6.53 7.05 0.70
CA VAL A 65 7.23 6.61 1.91
C VAL A 65 8.62 7.23 1.90
N ALA A 66 9.00 7.92 2.98
CA ALA A 66 10.24 8.68 3.08
C ALA A 66 11.08 8.22 4.30
N LEU A 67 12.22 7.57 4.02
CA LEU A 67 13.06 6.87 4.98
C LEU A 67 14.28 7.73 5.35
N HIS A 68 14.45 8.01 6.64
CA HIS A 68 15.58 8.79 7.15
C HIS A 68 16.91 8.02 7.12
N GLY A 69 18.04 8.73 7.17
CA GLY A 69 19.37 8.13 7.33
C GLY A 69 19.70 7.76 8.78
N CYS A 70 20.88 7.17 8.99
CA CYS A 70 21.38 6.88 10.33
C CYS A 70 21.45 8.16 11.19
N THR A 71 21.22 8.03 12.48
CA THR A 71 21.22 9.12 13.47
C THR A 71 20.16 10.20 13.28
N GLN A 72 19.27 10.01 12.30
CA GLN A 72 18.17 10.92 12.00
C GLN A 72 16.82 10.40 12.53
N SER A 73 15.76 11.15 12.27
CA SER A 73 14.39 10.84 12.65
C SER A 73 13.41 11.15 11.51
N ALA A 74 12.17 10.72 11.67
CA ALA A 74 11.06 11.11 10.79
C ALA A 74 10.90 12.64 10.76
N SER A 75 11.06 13.31 11.91
CA SER A 75 10.97 14.76 12.00
C SER A 75 12.09 15.49 11.26
N ASP A 76 13.32 14.96 11.29
CA ASP A 76 14.44 15.53 10.53
C ASP A 76 14.18 15.43 9.03
N TYR A 77 13.78 14.25 8.55
CA TYR A 77 13.51 14.04 7.13
C TYR A 77 12.30 14.89 6.66
N TYR A 78 11.24 14.94 7.47
CA TYR A 78 10.08 15.80 7.24
C TYR A 78 10.47 17.28 7.08
N SER A 79 11.30 17.79 8.01
CA SER A 79 11.62 19.21 8.06
C SER A 79 12.62 19.65 6.99
N HIS A 80 13.49 18.75 6.54
CA HIS A 80 14.61 19.12 5.69
C HIS A 80 14.49 18.64 4.24
N SER A 81 13.80 17.54 3.95
CA SER A 81 13.81 16.94 2.61
C SER A 81 13.06 17.72 1.53
N GLY A 82 12.12 18.58 1.92
CA GLY A 82 11.25 19.30 0.99
C GLY A 82 10.05 18.51 0.47
N TRP A 83 9.90 17.24 0.82
CA TRP A 83 8.75 16.41 0.43
C TRP A 83 7.39 17.00 0.84
N PRO A 84 7.22 17.61 2.05
CA PRO A 84 5.94 18.23 2.44
C PRO A 84 5.48 19.33 1.47
N LYS A 85 6.40 20.16 0.95
CA LYS A 85 6.08 21.17 -0.04
C LYS A 85 5.41 20.59 -1.28
N TYR A 86 5.92 19.45 -1.78
CA TYR A 86 5.38 18.81 -2.98
C TYR A 86 4.14 17.98 -2.66
N ALA A 87 4.02 17.45 -1.45
CA ALA A 87 2.78 16.84 -0.98
C ALA A 87 1.61 17.82 -1.04
N ASP A 88 1.81 19.04 -0.56
CA ASP A 88 0.82 20.12 -0.64
C ASP A 88 0.55 20.57 -2.08
N ALA A 89 1.62 20.72 -2.87
CA ALA A 89 1.51 21.24 -4.23
C ALA A 89 0.89 20.25 -5.22
N TYR A 90 1.14 18.95 -5.04
CA TYR A 90 0.76 17.89 -5.99
C TYR A 90 -0.30 16.92 -5.46
N GLY A 91 -0.70 17.05 -4.20
CA GLY A 91 -1.79 16.28 -3.61
C GLY A 91 -1.47 14.81 -3.38
N PHE A 92 -0.45 14.49 -2.58
CA PHE A 92 -0.13 13.13 -2.16
C PHE A 92 0.13 13.06 -0.64
N ALA A 93 -0.07 11.88 -0.06
CA ALA A 93 0.22 11.63 1.35
C ALA A 93 1.69 11.18 1.55
N LEU A 94 2.26 11.53 2.71
CA LEU A 94 3.60 11.10 3.11
C LEU A 94 3.52 10.16 4.30
N VAL A 95 4.35 9.12 4.26
CA VAL A 95 4.61 8.19 5.37
C VAL A 95 6.10 8.28 5.70
N PHE A 96 6.40 8.50 6.97
CA PHE A 96 7.77 8.58 7.50
C PHE A 96 7.97 7.44 8.51
N PRO A 97 8.44 6.27 8.09
CA PRO A 97 8.90 5.24 9.00
C PRO A 97 10.10 5.75 9.80
N GLN A 98 10.16 5.40 11.08
CA GLN A 98 11.29 5.75 11.93
C GLN A 98 11.78 4.53 12.68
N THR A 99 13.06 4.24 12.56
CA THR A 99 13.78 3.30 13.43
C THR A 99 14.34 4.03 14.65
N SER A 100 14.92 3.31 15.58
CA SER A 100 15.44 3.86 16.83
C SER A 100 16.72 3.15 17.29
N SER A 101 17.38 3.72 18.31
CA SER A 101 18.54 3.10 18.95
C SER A 101 18.24 1.74 19.62
N ALA A 102 16.97 1.41 19.85
CA ALA A 102 16.56 0.08 20.32
C ALA A 102 16.67 -0.99 19.22
N ASN A 103 16.52 -0.61 17.94
CA ASN A 103 16.66 -1.51 16.79
C ASN A 103 18.12 -1.55 16.31
N ASN A 104 18.76 -0.41 16.27
CA ASN A 104 20.12 -0.24 15.78
C ASN A 104 20.81 0.90 16.54
N SER A 105 21.99 0.69 17.11
CA SER A 105 22.70 1.65 17.96
C SER A 105 22.87 3.04 17.33
N ASN A 106 22.93 3.11 16.00
CA ASN A 106 23.03 4.35 15.25
C ASN A 106 21.68 4.79 14.64
N SER A 107 20.57 4.18 15.07
CA SER A 107 19.24 4.44 14.50
C SER A 107 19.23 4.33 12.97
N CYS A 108 19.98 3.38 12.39
CA CYS A 108 19.94 3.03 10.99
C CYS A 108 18.82 2.01 10.74
N PHE A 109 18.19 2.03 9.59
CA PHE A 109 17.42 0.87 9.12
C PHE A 109 18.38 -0.32 8.91
N ASN A 110 17.92 -1.52 9.27
CA ASN A 110 18.73 -2.75 9.24
C ASN A 110 18.72 -3.43 7.86
N TRP A 111 18.94 -2.68 6.79
CA TRP A 111 18.92 -3.10 5.39
C TRP A 111 19.89 -4.25 5.06
N TYR A 112 20.82 -4.58 5.96
CA TYR A 112 21.84 -5.63 5.83
C TYR A 112 21.54 -6.86 6.72
N GLN A 113 20.46 -6.88 7.51
CA GLN A 113 20.07 -8.01 8.37
C GLN A 113 18.91 -8.79 7.75
N SER A 114 19.09 -10.08 7.47
CA SER A 114 18.09 -10.89 6.78
C SER A 114 16.73 -10.95 7.49
N GLY A 115 16.70 -10.87 8.83
CA GLY A 115 15.46 -10.78 9.61
C GLY A 115 14.67 -9.49 9.39
N ASP A 116 15.32 -8.44 8.88
CA ASP A 116 14.72 -7.12 8.70
C ASP A 116 14.49 -6.76 7.23
N TYR A 117 15.34 -7.24 6.31
CA TYR A 117 15.21 -6.94 4.89
C TYR A 117 14.44 -8.00 4.08
N THR A 118 14.14 -9.17 4.63
CA THR A 118 13.43 -10.20 3.85
C THR A 118 11.95 -9.90 3.75
N ARG A 119 11.39 -10.05 2.55
CA ARG A 119 9.94 -9.89 2.31
C ARG A 119 9.10 -10.65 3.35
N GLY A 120 8.16 -9.95 3.98
CA GLY A 120 7.27 -10.53 5.00
C GLY A 120 7.87 -10.60 6.40
N GLN A 121 9.04 -10.03 6.65
CA GLN A 121 9.73 -10.04 7.94
C GLN A 121 10.19 -8.64 8.38
N GLY A 122 10.47 -8.46 9.64
CA GLY A 122 11.17 -7.35 10.26
C GLY A 122 10.73 -5.95 9.81
N GLU A 123 11.71 -5.10 9.53
CA GLU A 123 11.48 -3.72 9.12
C GLU A 123 10.78 -3.63 7.76
N ALA A 124 11.11 -4.50 6.80
CA ALA A 124 10.48 -4.53 5.48
C ALA A 124 8.97 -4.81 5.57
N LEU A 125 8.54 -5.76 6.42
CA LEU A 125 7.11 -5.99 6.68
C LEU A 125 6.46 -4.82 7.41
N SER A 126 7.12 -4.22 8.38
CA SER A 126 6.60 -3.05 9.10
C SER A 126 6.34 -1.87 8.17
N ILE A 127 7.27 -1.57 7.26
CA ILE A 127 7.10 -0.52 6.23
C ILE A 127 5.94 -0.87 5.29
N LYS A 128 5.83 -2.13 4.86
CA LYS A 128 4.69 -2.59 4.04
C LYS A 128 3.35 -2.38 4.75
N GLN A 129 3.27 -2.68 6.06
CA GLN A 129 2.07 -2.46 6.86
C GLN A 129 1.71 -0.97 7.00
N MET A 130 2.72 -0.09 7.09
CA MET A 130 2.49 1.37 7.06
C MET A 130 1.91 1.83 5.72
N VAL A 131 2.35 1.24 4.61
CA VAL A 131 1.76 1.48 3.28
C VAL A 131 0.31 1.03 3.24
N ASP A 132 0.01 -0.18 3.73
CA ASP A 132 -1.35 -0.72 3.77
C ASP A 132 -2.28 0.17 4.58
N TYR A 133 -1.81 0.61 5.75
CA TYR A 133 -2.55 1.54 6.58
C TYR A 133 -2.83 2.85 5.83
N ALA A 134 -1.80 3.48 5.27
CA ALA A 134 -1.93 4.77 4.61
C ALA A 134 -2.85 4.70 3.38
N THR A 135 -2.68 3.68 2.53
CA THR A 135 -3.51 3.50 1.33
C THR A 135 -4.97 3.24 1.68
N SER A 136 -5.23 2.45 2.71
CA SER A 136 -6.59 2.18 3.21
C SER A 136 -7.20 3.40 3.89
N GLN A 137 -6.44 4.06 4.77
CA GLN A 137 -6.93 5.19 5.58
C GLN A 137 -7.23 6.42 4.74
N TYR A 138 -6.41 6.68 3.72
CA TYR A 138 -6.53 7.89 2.90
C TYR A 138 -7.22 7.64 1.56
N GLY A 139 -7.66 6.41 1.28
CA GLY A 139 -8.28 6.05 0.01
C GLY A 139 -7.36 6.27 -1.18
N SER A 140 -6.07 5.95 -1.02
CA SER A 140 -5.03 6.25 -1.99
C SER A 140 -4.99 5.26 -3.15
N ASP A 141 -4.39 5.70 -4.27
CA ASP A 141 -4.17 4.87 -5.45
C ASP A 141 -3.07 3.83 -5.19
N LEU A 142 -3.44 2.55 -5.15
CA LEU A 142 -2.52 1.44 -4.93
C LEU A 142 -1.47 1.27 -6.05
N GLY A 143 -1.72 1.81 -7.24
CA GLY A 143 -0.76 1.85 -8.35
C GLY A 143 0.21 3.04 -8.30
N ARG A 144 0.07 3.93 -7.31
CA ARG A 144 0.86 5.16 -7.18
C ARG A 144 1.49 5.27 -5.79
N VAL A 145 2.13 4.21 -5.34
CA VAL A 145 2.90 4.16 -4.09
C VAL A 145 4.38 4.22 -4.44
N TYR A 146 5.11 5.09 -3.76
CA TYR A 146 6.53 5.35 -4.01
C TYR A 146 7.32 5.29 -2.71
N VAL A 147 8.63 5.02 -2.81
CA VAL A 147 9.53 5.00 -1.65
C VAL A 147 10.83 5.75 -1.94
N THR A 148 11.30 6.52 -1.00
CA THR A 148 12.57 7.24 -1.08
C THR A 148 13.28 7.20 0.27
N GLY A 149 14.59 7.41 0.27
CA GLY A 149 15.32 7.52 1.51
C GLY A 149 16.78 7.85 1.33
N LEU A 150 17.38 8.38 2.39
CA LEU A 150 18.78 8.80 2.44
C LEU A 150 19.63 7.75 3.16
N SER A 151 20.83 7.42 2.61
CA SER A 151 21.84 6.60 3.30
C SER A 151 21.28 5.21 3.66
N ALA A 152 21.23 4.81 4.93
CA ALA A 152 20.57 3.57 5.34
C ALA A 152 19.09 3.53 4.92
N GLY A 153 18.38 4.68 4.90
CA GLY A 153 17.04 4.79 4.32
C GLY A 153 17.04 4.58 2.80
N GLY A 154 18.08 5.03 2.10
CA GLY A 154 18.29 4.76 0.66
C GLY A 154 18.56 3.29 0.38
N ALA A 155 19.35 2.63 1.21
CA ALA A 155 19.58 1.19 1.12
C ALA A 155 18.30 0.39 1.44
N MET A 156 17.53 0.80 2.47
CA MET A 156 16.23 0.20 2.76
C MET A 156 15.22 0.48 1.64
N THR A 157 15.30 1.64 0.96
CA THR A 157 14.51 1.91 -0.27
C THR A 157 14.82 0.87 -1.35
N ALA A 158 16.10 0.57 -1.60
CA ALA A 158 16.47 -0.47 -2.56
C ALA A 158 15.92 -1.85 -2.18
N VAL A 159 15.95 -2.19 -0.89
CA VAL A 159 15.32 -3.41 -0.34
C VAL A 159 13.80 -3.41 -0.61
N MET A 160 13.10 -2.34 -0.28
CA MET A 160 11.64 -2.27 -0.44
C MET A 160 11.22 -2.40 -1.91
N LEU A 161 11.99 -1.81 -2.84
CA LEU A 161 11.76 -1.94 -4.27
C LEU A 161 11.99 -3.38 -4.78
N ALA A 162 13.01 -4.05 -4.23
CA ALA A 162 13.33 -5.44 -4.59
C ALA A 162 12.32 -6.43 -4.02
N ASP A 163 11.94 -6.25 -2.76
CA ASP A 163 11.05 -7.15 -2.03
C ASP A 163 9.57 -6.99 -2.44
N TYR A 164 9.14 -5.75 -2.70
CA TYR A 164 7.75 -5.41 -2.95
C TYR A 164 7.53 -4.65 -4.26
N PRO A 165 8.00 -5.18 -5.42
CA PRO A 165 7.73 -4.56 -6.71
C PRO A 165 6.24 -4.56 -7.09
N ASP A 166 5.44 -5.37 -6.42
CA ASP A 166 3.97 -5.42 -6.51
C ASP A 166 3.27 -4.28 -5.74
N VAL A 167 4.01 -3.56 -4.89
CA VAL A 167 3.49 -2.46 -4.07
C VAL A 167 3.98 -1.11 -4.58
N PHE A 168 5.27 -1.01 -4.90
CA PHE A 168 5.90 0.26 -5.26
C PHE A 168 5.96 0.46 -6.78
N ALA A 169 5.33 1.55 -7.25
CA ALA A 169 5.42 1.98 -8.65
C ALA A 169 6.78 2.61 -8.99
N GLY A 170 7.50 3.08 -7.99
CA GLY A 170 8.83 3.62 -8.16
C GLY A 170 9.53 3.97 -6.85
N GLY A 171 10.82 4.25 -6.92
CA GLY A 171 11.60 4.69 -5.77
C GLY A 171 12.77 5.60 -6.11
N SER A 172 13.34 6.22 -5.07
CA SER A 172 14.55 7.04 -5.16
C SER A 172 15.56 6.62 -4.11
N ILE A 173 16.70 6.14 -4.58
CA ILE A 173 17.83 5.68 -3.75
C ILE A 173 18.80 6.86 -3.62
N ASP A 174 18.74 7.56 -2.47
CA ASP A 174 19.54 8.78 -2.28
C ASP A 174 20.76 8.47 -1.41
N SER A 175 21.97 8.58 -1.96
CA SER A 175 23.24 8.18 -1.31
C SER A 175 23.13 6.81 -0.65
N GLY A 176 22.52 5.84 -1.35
CA GLY A 176 22.19 4.50 -0.85
C GLY A 176 23.04 3.41 -1.49
N ILE A 177 22.65 2.16 -1.26
CA ILE A 177 23.37 0.94 -1.61
C ILE A 177 22.42 0.00 -2.36
N PRO A 178 22.86 -0.73 -3.40
CA PRO A 178 22.00 -1.65 -4.14
C PRO A 178 21.47 -2.79 -3.27
N ALA A 179 20.26 -3.25 -3.56
CA ALA A 179 19.60 -4.33 -2.83
C ALA A 179 20.42 -5.63 -2.91
N GLY A 180 20.50 -6.34 -1.78
CA GLY A 180 21.21 -7.63 -1.70
C GLY A 180 22.74 -7.53 -1.72
N CYS A 181 23.31 -6.32 -1.55
CA CYS A 181 24.75 -6.15 -1.43
C CYS A 181 25.31 -6.83 -0.17
N ALA A 182 24.59 -6.76 0.94
CA ALA A 182 25.03 -7.23 2.25
C ALA A 182 24.03 -8.19 2.89
N THR A 183 24.54 -9.03 3.80
CA THR A 183 23.75 -10.00 4.59
C THR A 183 24.05 -9.93 6.09
N ASP A 184 24.99 -9.07 6.48
CA ASP A 184 25.39 -8.79 7.86
C ASP A 184 26.08 -7.42 7.97
N LEU A 185 26.36 -6.96 9.19
CA LEU A 185 26.99 -5.66 9.43
C LEU A 185 28.36 -5.52 8.74
N SER A 186 29.19 -6.56 8.75
CA SER A 186 30.54 -6.51 8.15
C SER A 186 30.48 -6.33 6.64
N SER A 187 29.63 -7.10 5.98
CA SER A 187 29.38 -6.95 4.54
C SER A 187 28.67 -5.63 4.23
N GLY A 188 27.81 -5.14 5.14
CA GLY A 188 27.18 -3.82 5.02
C GLY A 188 28.21 -2.69 4.96
N LEU A 189 29.15 -2.66 5.91
CA LEU A 189 30.25 -1.69 5.91
C LEU A 189 31.14 -1.85 4.66
N THR A 190 31.36 -3.09 4.21
CA THR A 190 32.10 -3.32 2.97
C THR A 190 31.39 -2.70 1.77
N CYS A 191 30.08 -2.93 1.62
CA CYS A 191 29.28 -2.32 0.55
C CYS A 191 29.28 -0.79 0.60
N GLU A 192 29.25 -0.22 1.81
CA GLU A 192 29.24 1.22 2.03
C GLU A 192 30.53 1.89 1.55
N TYR A 193 31.67 1.40 2.02
CA TYR A 193 32.98 2.03 1.79
C TYR A 193 33.73 1.50 0.56
N ASN A 194 33.59 0.21 0.27
CA ASN A 194 34.27 -0.48 -0.80
C ASN A 194 33.27 -1.26 -1.65
N PRO A 195 32.64 -0.61 -2.62
CA PRO A 195 31.53 -1.21 -3.36
C PRO A 195 31.92 -2.54 -3.98
N VAL A 196 31.03 -3.51 -3.80
CA VAL A 196 31.18 -4.85 -4.35
C VAL A 196 30.80 -4.81 -5.82
N SER A 197 31.77 -4.97 -6.70
CA SER A 197 31.48 -5.02 -8.14
C SER A 197 30.88 -6.35 -8.54
N LYS A 198 29.72 -6.29 -9.19
CA LYS A 198 29.01 -7.41 -9.82
C LYS A 198 28.63 -7.02 -11.24
N THR A 199 28.39 -8.01 -12.10
CA THR A 199 27.78 -7.72 -13.40
C THR A 199 26.34 -7.24 -13.23
N PRO A 200 25.78 -6.46 -14.18
CA PRO A 200 24.37 -6.05 -14.13
C PRO A 200 23.42 -7.24 -13.98
N GLN A 201 23.72 -8.38 -14.61
CA GLN A 201 22.94 -9.61 -14.46
C GLN A 201 22.95 -10.13 -13.01
N GLN A 202 24.13 -10.20 -12.38
CA GLN A 202 24.25 -10.65 -11.00
C GLN A 202 23.51 -9.73 -10.04
N TRP A 203 23.56 -8.41 -10.26
CA TRP A 203 22.79 -7.44 -9.49
C TRP A 203 21.27 -7.63 -9.67
N GLY A 204 20.81 -7.77 -10.91
CA GLY A 204 19.38 -7.99 -11.21
C GLY A 204 18.86 -9.31 -10.65
N ASP A 205 19.69 -10.38 -10.63
CA ASP A 205 19.28 -11.67 -10.07
C ASP A 205 18.99 -11.61 -8.56
N LEU A 206 19.68 -10.73 -7.82
CA LEU A 206 19.38 -10.49 -6.41
C LEU A 206 17.96 -9.91 -6.23
N VAL A 207 17.57 -8.96 -7.07
CA VAL A 207 16.20 -8.38 -7.05
C VAL A 207 15.16 -9.43 -7.45
N ARG A 208 15.41 -10.22 -8.51
CA ARG A 208 14.49 -11.30 -8.92
C ARG A 208 14.29 -12.33 -7.82
N THR A 209 15.36 -12.63 -7.08
CA THR A 209 15.29 -13.54 -5.93
C THR A 209 14.48 -12.94 -4.79
N ALA A 210 14.76 -11.70 -4.40
CA ALA A 210 14.07 -10.99 -3.32
C ALA A 210 12.57 -10.81 -3.61
N SER A 211 12.21 -10.55 -4.86
CA SER A 211 10.82 -10.36 -5.29
C SER A 211 9.95 -11.63 -5.27
N GLY A 212 10.54 -12.79 -4.97
CA GLY A 212 9.80 -14.07 -4.98
C GLY A 212 9.32 -14.51 -6.36
N GLY A 213 10.02 -14.12 -7.44
CA GLY A 213 9.68 -14.48 -8.81
C GLY A 213 8.62 -13.56 -9.45
N TRP A 214 8.58 -12.29 -9.03
CA TRP A 214 7.70 -11.29 -9.63
C TRP A 214 7.89 -11.19 -11.14
N SER A 215 6.79 -11.19 -11.88
CA SER A 215 6.76 -11.11 -13.35
C SER A 215 5.93 -9.93 -13.87
N GLY A 216 5.42 -9.10 -12.96
CA GLY A 216 4.70 -7.87 -13.31
C GLY A 216 5.63 -6.71 -13.65
N PRO A 217 5.10 -5.52 -13.83
CA PRO A 217 5.89 -4.33 -14.12
C PRO A 217 6.84 -4.00 -12.97
N TRP A 218 8.07 -3.64 -13.31
CA TRP A 218 9.07 -3.24 -12.34
C TRP A 218 8.94 -1.77 -11.94
N PRO A 219 9.35 -1.38 -10.71
CA PRO A 219 9.34 0.02 -10.28
C PRO A 219 10.30 0.87 -11.11
N ARG A 220 9.94 2.14 -11.31
CA ARG A 220 10.83 3.17 -11.88
C ARG A 220 11.77 3.67 -10.80
N VAL A 221 13.07 3.76 -11.08
CA VAL A 221 14.07 4.04 -10.05
C VAL A 221 14.93 5.26 -10.38
N ALA A 222 14.93 6.23 -9.45
CA ALA A 222 15.91 7.32 -9.43
C ALA A 222 17.06 6.95 -8.48
N VAL A 223 18.28 7.34 -8.83
CA VAL A 223 19.47 7.17 -7.99
C VAL A 223 20.18 8.52 -7.87
N TRP A 224 20.29 9.04 -6.67
CA TRP A 224 20.99 10.30 -6.36
C TRP A 224 22.27 10.05 -5.62
N GLN A 225 23.36 10.68 -6.09
CA GLN A 225 24.68 10.49 -5.47
C GLN A 225 25.55 11.72 -5.58
N GLY A 226 26.16 12.11 -4.48
CA GLY A 226 27.23 13.08 -4.45
C GLY A 226 28.55 12.50 -4.91
N SER A 227 29.26 13.15 -5.84
CA SER A 227 30.56 12.63 -6.31
C SER A 227 31.69 12.80 -5.27
N GLY A 228 31.49 13.60 -4.24
CA GLY A 228 32.39 13.79 -3.10
C GLY A 228 31.99 13.01 -1.85
N ASP A 229 31.05 12.08 -1.95
CA ASP A 229 30.58 11.27 -0.83
C ASP A 229 31.68 10.30 -0.39
N SER A 230 32.15 10.46 0.86
CA SER A 230 33.16 9.62 1.48
C SER A 230 32.57 8.63 2.49
N THR A 231 31.26 8.65 2.70
CA THR A 231 30.52 7.72 3.59
C THR A 231 29.95 6.57 2.78
N VAL A 232 29.09 6.87 1.80
CA VAL A 232 28.64 5.88 0.83
C VAL A 232 29.40 6.12 -0.49
N ASN A 233 30.27 5.18 -0.83
CA ASN A 233 31.12 5.31 -2.01
C ASN A 233 30.27 5.55 -3.27
N PRO A 234 30.60 6.60 -4.07
CA PRO A 234 29.81 6.96 -5.26
C PRO A 234 29.62 5.83 -6.29
N ALA A 235 30.49 4.82 -6.30
CA ALA A 235 30.31 3.66 -7.19
C ALA A 235 29.03 2.85 -6.87
N ASN A 236 28.47 2.93 -5.66
CA ASN A 236 27.17 2.32 -5.34
C ASN A 236 26.01 2.84 -6.21
N ALA A 237 26.10 4.07 -6.68
CA ALA A 237 25.12 4.60 -7.64
C ALA A 237 25.23 3.91 -9.01
N THR A 238 26.44 3.58 -9.45
CA THR A 238 26.66 2.79 -10.68
C THR A 238 26.10 1.38 -10.51
N GLU A 239 26.38 0.73 -9.41
CA GLU A 239 25.87 -0.61 -9.12
C GLU A 239 24.32 -0.63 -9.00
N SER A 240 23.73 0.39 -8.38
CA SER A 240 22.26 0.56 -8.33
C SER A 240 21.67 0.79 -9.72
N ARG A 241 22.30 1.62 -10.57
CA ARG A 241 21.90 1.78 -11.96
C ARG A 241 21.98 0.44 -12.71
N ASP A 242 23.06 -0.30 -12.57
CA ASP A 242 23.26 -1.59 -13.24
C ASP A 242 22.22 -2.63 -12.79
N GLN A 243 21.91 -2.64 -11.50
CA GLN A 243 20.85 -3.47 -10.93
C GLN A 243 19.51 -3.21 -11.61
N TRP A 244 19.07 -1.95 -11.65
CA TRP A 244 17.74 -1.59 -12.12
C TRP A 244 17.63 -1.56 -13.65
N THR A 245 18.69 -1.19 -14.38
CA THR A 245 18.67 -1.31 -15.84
C THR A 245 18.61 -2.77 -16.28
N ASN A 246 19.29 -3.69 -15.58
CA ASN A 246 19.16 -5.13 -15.85
C ASN A 246 17.76 -5.66 -15.55
N ILE A 247 17.13 -5.19 -14.48
CA ILE A 247 15.73 -5.55 -14.15
C ILE A 247 14.77 -5.12 -15.25
N TRP A 248 14.96 -3.92 -15.80
CA TRP A 248 14.17 -3.40 -16.92
C TRP A 248 14.54 -4.02 -18.29
N GLY A 249 15.60 -4.84 -18.35
CA GLY A 249 16.08 -5.42 -19.61
C GLY A 249 16.66 -4.39 -20.57
N ILE A 250 17.18 -3.28 -20.07
CA ILE A 250 17.78 -2.18 -20.83
C ILE A 250 19.28 -2.08 -20.59
N GLY A 251 19.99 -1.44 -21.51
CA GLY A 251 21.45 -1.29 -21.42
C GLY A 251 21.89 -0.21 -20.43
N GLN A 252 23.17 -0.21 -20.08
CA GLN A 252 23.79 0.76 -19.17
C GLN A 252 24.23 2.07 -19.86
N THR A 253 23.97 2.22 -21.17
CA THR A 253 24.17 3.47 -21.90
C THR A 253 22.91 4.34 -21.77
N PRO A 254 23.02 5.58 -21.25
CA PRO A 254 21.87 6.43 -21.10
C PRO A 254 21.27 6.84 -22.46
N SER A 255 19.94 6.92 -22.51
CA SER A 255 19.19 7.43 -23.67
C SER A 255 19.39 8.93 -23.84
N SER A 256 19.62 9.65 -22.74
CA SER A 256 19.97 11.08 -22.75
C SER A 256 20.76 11.44 -21.49
N THR A 257 21.54 12.52 -21.60
CA THR A 257 22.26 13.11 -20.47
C THR A 257 22.06 14.63 -20.51
N THR A 258 21.75 15.22 -19.36
CA THR A 258 21.49 16.66 -19.21
C THR A 258 22.23 17.20 -18.00
N THR A 259 22.81 18.38 -18.13
CA THR A 259 23.38 19.12 -16.99
C THR A 259 22.28 20.00 -16.39
N LEU A 260 21.98 19.76 -15.11
CA LEU A 260 21.02 20.53 -14.32
C LEU A 260 21.76 21.55 -13.44
N THR A 261 20.99 22.37 -12.71
CA THR A 261 21.50 23.31 -11.72
C THR A 261 22.33 22.60 -10.63
N GLY A 262 23.15 23.36 -9.89
CA GLY A 262 23.97 22.84 -8.80
C GLY A 262 25.07 21.87 -9.25
N GLY A 263 25.50 21.90 -10.52
CA GLY A 263 26.52 21.00 -11.05
C GLY A 263 26.05 19.55 -11.13
N THR A 264 24.77 19.32 -11.28
CA THR A 264 24.18 17.97 -11.31
C THR A 264 24.08 17.45 -12.74
N THR A 265 24.56 16.22 -12.96
CA THR A 265 24.38 15.48 -14.20
C THR A 265 23.24 14.48 -14.04
N GLN A 266 22.18 14.63 -14.82
CA GLN A 266 21.10 13.66 -14.96
C GLN A 266 21.39 12.76 -16.17
N ALA A 267 21.31 11.44 -15.98
CA ALA A 267 21.32 10.46 -17.06
C ALA A 267 20.03 9.64 -17.02
N VAL A 268 19.36 9.55 -18.16
CA VAL A 268 18.04 8.88 -18.29
C VAL A 268 18.22 7.59 -19.09
N TYR A 269 17.64 6.50 -18.61
CA TYR A 269 17.61 5.19 -19.25
C TYR A 269 16.18 4.81 -19.54
N ASN A 270 15.82 4.81 -20.83
CA ASN A 270 14.45 4.55 -21.25
C ASN A 270 14.18 3.05 -21.43
N ASP A 271 12.94 2.67 -21.15
CA ASP A 271 12.39 1.38 -21.52
C ASP A 271 12.23 1.22 -23.04
N ALA A 272 11.78 0.06 -23.49
CA ALA A 272 11.53 -0.21 -24.92
C ALA A 272 10.43 0.69 -25.54
N GLY A 273 9.57 1.29 -24.72
CA GLY A 273 8.54 2.23 -25.11
C GLY A 273 9.03 3.69 -25.20
N GLY A 274 10.30 3.93 -24.86
CA GLY A 274 10.87 5.29 -24.84
C GLY A 274 10.57 6.07 -23.56
N ASN A 275 10.02 5.44 -22.52
CA ASN A 275 9.72 6.10 -21.26
C ASN A 275 10.88 5.96 -20.26
N PRO A 276 11.19 6.98 -19.46
CA PRO A 276 12.22 6.89 -18.43
C PRO A 276 11.91 5.77 -17.41
N ALA A 277 12.76 4.75 -17.36
CA ALA A 277 12.66 3.63 -16.42
C ALA A 277 13.63 3.78 -15.25
N VAL A 278 14.86 4.21 -15.53
CA VAL A 278 15.88 4.51 -14.52
C VAL A 278 16.46 5.90 -14.80
N GLU A 279 16.66 6.67 -13.75
CA GLU A 279 17.40 7.95 -13.81
C GLU A 279 18.51 7.96 -12.78
N THR A 280 19.67 8.49 -13.15
CA THR A 280 20.75 8.76 -12.19
C THR A 280 21.05 10.25 -12.14
N PHE A 281 21.31 10.74 -10.95
CA PHE A 281 21.67 12.12 -10.68
C PHE A 281 22.98 12.16 -9.92
N THR A 282 24.04 12.61 -10.59
CA THR A 282 25.35 12.79 -9.97
C THR A 282 25.55 14.27 -9.64
N VAL A 283 25.59 14.58 -8.34
CA VAL A 283 25.79 15.96 -7.85
C VAL A 283 27.28 16.17 -7.62
N THR A 284 27.91 17.02 -8.45
CA THR A 284 29.34 17.25 -8.45
C THR A 284 29.81 17.87 -7.14
N GLY A 285 30.78 17.21 -6.48
CA GLY A 285 31.40 17.67 -5.23
C GLY A 285 30.53 17.55 -3.99
N MET A 286 29.28 17.11 -4.10
CA MET A 286 28.41 16.91 -2.94
C MET A 286 28.95 15.76 -2.07
N ALA A 287 29.06 16.02 -0.77
CA ALA A 287 29.39 15.02 0.24
C ALA A 287 28.17 14.11 0.53
N HIS A 288 28.28 13.26 1.57
CA HIS A 288 27.19 12.39 1.98
C HIS A 288 25.97 13.18 2.45
N GLY A 289 24.81 12.98 1.82
CA GLY A 289 23.59 13.67 2.19
C GLY A 289 22.53 13.71 1.09
N LEU A 290 21.40 14.30 1.43
CA LEU A 290 20.30 14.60 0.51
C LEU A 290 20.52 15.98 -0.14
N ALA A 291 20.40 16.05 -1.46
CA ALA A 291 20.48 17.33 -2.17
C ALA A 291 19.19 18.13 -1.97
N VAL A 292 19.30 19.31 -1.40
CA VAL A 292 18.20 20.29 -1.22
C VAL A 292 18.56 21.61 -1.89
N ASN A 293 17.57 22.45 -2.15
CA ASN A 293 17.76 23.80 -2.69
C ASN A 293 16.79 24.75 -1.99
N PRO A 294 17.13 25.28 -0.80
CA PRO A 294 16.22 26.14 -0.04
C PRO A 294 15.77 27.37 -0.83
N GLY A 295 14.48 27.67 -0.77
CA GLY A 295 13.87 28.82 -1.43
C GLY A 295 12.39 28.61 -1.74
N SER A 296 11.78 29.61 -2.40
CA SER A 296 10.34 29.63 -2.72
C SER A 296 10.02 29.27 -4.17
N GLY A 297 11.02 29.08 -5.03
CA GLY A 297 10.85 28.67 -6.43
C GLY A 297 10.20 27.29 -6.54
N ALA A 298 9.61 27.00 -7.69
CA ALA A 298 8.94 25.70 -7.93
C ALA A 298 9.88 24.51 -7.80
N ASP A 299 11.15 24.68 -8.22
CA ASP A 299 12.23 23.70 -8.18
C ASP A 299 13.14 23.85 -6.95
N GLN A 300 12.76 24.68 -5.99
CA GLN A 300 13.47 24.89 -4.74
C GLN A 300 12.75 24.18 -3.59
N CYS A 301 13.48 23.53 -2.72
CA CYS A 301 12.89 22.79 -1.61
C CYS A 301 13.85 22.53 -0.47
N GLY A 302 13.26 22.18 0.67
CA GLY A 302 13.95 21.72 1.86
C GLY A 302 14.65 22.84 2.61
N THR A 303 15.38 22.44 3.62
CA THR A 303 16.23 23.31 4.45
C THR A 303 17.57 22.60 4.69
N THR A 304 18.65 23.37 4.78
CA THR A 304 19.98 22.80 5.04
C THR A 304 20.08 22.22 6.44
N GLY A 305 20.90 21.19 6.57
CA GLY A 305 21.20 20.49 7.83
C GLY A 305 22.45 19.64 7.69
N THR A 306 22.79 18.86 8.69
CA THR A 306 24.01 18.05 8.72
C THR A 306 24.17 17.16 7.48
N TYR A 307 23.05 16.56 7.03
CA TYR A 307 22.98 15.67 5.85
C TYR A 307 22.02 16.19 4.79
N TYR A 308 21.70 17.48 4.78
CA TYR A 308 20.82 18.15 3.83
C TYR A 308 21.59 19.31 3.20
N LEU A 309 22.08 19.09 1.98
CA LEU A 309 23.15 19.86 1.37
C LEU A 309 22.60 20.75 0.24
N ALA A 310 22.95 22.04 0.27
CA ALA A 310 22.45 23.03 -0.69
C ALA A 310 23.11 22.88 -2.08
N TYR A 311 22.44 22.18 -2.98
CA TYR A 311 22.82 21.98 -4.37
C TYR A 311 21.61 22.11 -5.29
N ILE A 312 20.75 21.13 -5.32
CA ILE A 312 19.57 20.98 -6.17
C ILE A 312 18.47 20.29 -5.38
N CYS A 313 17.20 20.59 -5.62
CA CYS A 313 16.11 19.92 -4.91
C CYS A 313 15.85 18.52 -5.49
N SER A 314 16.43 17.47 -4.89
CA SER A 314 16.23 16.09 -5.30
C SER A 314 14.76 15.67 -5.29
N SER A 315 14.00 16.08 -4.26
CA SER A 315 12.57 15.76 -4.14
C SER A 315 11.73 16.31 -5.30
N TYR A 316 12.08 17.47 -5.87
CA TYR A 316 11.40 18.03 -7.04
C TYR A 316 11.57 17.16 -8.28
N TYR A 317 12.83 16.85 -8.63
CA TYR A 317 13.12 16.08 -9.83
C TYR A 317 12.60 14.64 -9.72
N THR A 318 12.70 14.06 -8.53
CA THR A 318 12.15 12.73 -8.25
C THR A 318 10.61 12.72 -8.35
N ALA A 319 9.92 13.72 -7.78
CA ALA A 319 8.47 13.85 -7.90
C ALA A 319 8.03 13.98 -9.37
N LYS A 320 8.78 14.74 -10.18
CA LYS A 320 8.52 14.85 -11.63
C LYS A 320 8.79 13.55 -12.36
N PHE A 321 9.89 12.86 -12.08
CA PHE A 321 10.19 11.54 -12.65
C PHE A 321 9.06 10.55 -12.39
N TRP A 322 8.41 10.61 -11.23
CA TRP A 322 7.26 9.77 -10.92
C TRP A 322 5.93 10.30 -11.48
N GLY A 323 5.90 11.52 -12.02
CA GLY A 323 4.67 12.14 -12.53
C GLY A 323 3.70 12.58 -11.44
N LEU A 324 4.21 12.91 -10.25
CA LEU A 324 3.39 13.38 -9.12
C LEU A 324 2.84 14.80 -9.35
N ASP A 325 3.50 15.61 -10.19
CA ASP A 325 3.09 16.95 -10.57
C ASP A 325 1.94 17.00 -11.60
N GLY A 326 1.37 15.82 -11.93
CA GLY A 326 0.31 15.71 -12.94
C GLY A 326 0.80 15.86 -14.39
N THR A 327 2.09 16.14 -14.61
CA THR A 327 2.68 16.10 -15.95
C THR A 327 3.01 14.64 -16.28
N SER A 328 2.66 14.19 -17.46
CA SER A 328 2.91 12.82 -17.92
C SER A 328 4.41 12.60 -18.11
N GLY A 329 5.13 12.43 -17.04
CA GLY A 329 6.43 11.80 -17.06
C GLY A 329 6.22 10.33 -17.33
N GLY A 330 6.15 9.91 -18.58
CA GLY A 330 6.29 8.53 -19.08
C GLY A 330 5.70 7.37 -18.26
N GLY A 331 4.61 7.59 -17.53
CA GLY A 331 3.80 6.55 -16.95
C GLY A 331 2.46 6.56 -17.68
N THR A 332 2.10 5.53 -18.39
CA THR A 332 0.72 5.30 -18.84
C THR A 332 -0.17 5.56 -17.64
N GLY A 333 -1.11 6.52 -17.77
CA GLY A 333 -1.97 6.94 -16.67
C GLY A 333 -2.55 5.75 -15.93
N SER A 334 -2.46 5.79 -14.60
CA SER A 334 -3.15 4.82 -13.76
C SER A 334 -4.60 4.75 -14.20
N LEU A 335 -5.12 3.52 -14.38
CA LEU A 335 -6.53 3.34 -14.74
C LEU A 335 -7.41 3.94 -13.64
N PRO A 336 -8.50 4.61 -13.99
CA PRO A 336 -9.41 5.16 -12.99
C PRO A 336 -10.00 4.04 -12.13
N ALA A 337 -10.37 4.38 -10.91
CA ALA A 337 -11.07 3.46 -10.01
C ALA A 337 -12.35 2.94 -10.67
N PRO A 338 -12.64 1.62 -10.62
CA PRO A 338 -13.91 1.10 -11.07
C PRO A 338 -15.08 1.78 -10.35
N SER A 339 -16.04 2.29 -11.10
CA SER A 339 -17.26 2.89 -10.56
C SER A 339 -18.38 1.85 -10.46
N GLY A 340 -19.42 2.13 -9.67
CA GLY A 340 -20.58 1.28 -9.58
C GLY A 340 -20.34 -0.07 -8.90
N LEU A 341 -19.27 -0.22 -8.10
CA LEU A 341 -19.07 -1.43 -7.31
C LEU A 341 -20.28 -1.65 -6.40
N SER A 342 -20.87 -2.81 -6.50
CA SER A 342 -22.02 -3.21 -5.71
C SER A 342 -21.99 -4.70 -5.38
N VAL A 343 -22.66 -5.07 -4.28
CA VAL A 343 -22.92 -6.45 -3.91
C VAL A 343 -24.19 -6.89 -4.63
N THR A 344 -24.10 -7.92 -5.48
CA THR A 344 -25.23 -8.43 -6.27
C THR A 344 -25.93 -9.61 -5.61
N GLY A 345 -25.31 -10.24 -4.63
CA GLY A 345 -25.89 -11.32 -3.84
C GLY A 345 -24.92 -11.86 -2.79
N THR A 346 -25.47 -12.44 -1.74
CA THR A 346 -24.71 -13.14 -0.70
C THR A 346 -25.37 -14.49 -0.41
N THR A 347 -24.54 -15.48 -0.04
CA THR A 347 -24.98 -16.74 0.56
C THR A 347 -24.39 -16.83 1.97
N ASP A 348 -24.50 -17.95 2.62
CA ASP A 348 -23.84 -18.23 3.90
C ASP A 348 -22.30 -18.34 3.79
N SER A 349 -21.78 -18.55 2.59
CA SER A 349 -20.34 -18.80 2.35
C SER A 349 -19.77 -18.02 1.16
N SER A 350 -20.52 -17.11 0.56
CA SER A 350 -20.05 -16.31 -0.58
C SER A 350 -20.64 -14.91 -0.64
N ALA A 351 -19.93 -14.02 -1.36
CA ALA A 351 -20.41 -12.69 -1.74
C ALA A 351 -20.11 -12.47 -3.23
N SER A 352 -21.12 -12.08 -4.00
CA SER A 352 -21.03 -11.75 -5.42
C SER A 352 -20.99 -10.24 -5.60
N LEU A 353 -20.04 -9.77 -6.40
CA LEU A 353 -19.76 -8.36 -6.67
C LEU A 353 -19.89 -8.07 -8.16
N SER A 354 -20.27 -6.85 -8.52
CA SER A 354 -20.20 -6.32 -9.87
C SER A 354 -19.80 -4.86 -9.88
N TRP A 355 -19.22 -4.39 -10.99
CA TRP A 355 -18.79 -3.01 -11.20
C TRP A 355 -18.82 -2.63 -12.67
N ASN A 356 -18.65 -1.32 -12.95
CA ASN A 356 -18.60 -0.84 -14.34
C ASN A 356 -17.22 -1.10 -14.94
N ALA A 357 -17.19 -1.42 -16.24
CA ALA A 357 -15.95 -1.58 -16.98
C ALA A 357 -15.12 -0.29 -16.99
N VAL A 358 -13.80 -0.45 -16.82
CA VAL A 358 -12.82 0.64 -16.94
C VAL A 358 -12.14 0.52 -18.30
N SER A 359 -12.16 1.59 -19.08
CA SER A 359 -11.50 1.62 -20.39
C SER A 359 -9.99 1.42 -20.22
N GLY A 360 -9.39 0.50 -20.99
CA GLY A 360 -7.98 0.14 -20.86
C GLY A 360 -7.66 -0.92 -19.81
N ALA A 361 -8.65 -1.39 -19.04
CA ALA A 361 -8.43 -2.50 -18.10
C ALA A 361 -8.28 -3.83 -18.84
N ALA A 362 -7.21 -4.56 -18.55
CA ALA A 362 -6.99 -5.94 -18.98
C ALA A 362 -7.57 -6.94 -17.96
N SER A 363 -7.61 -6.54 -16.67
CA SER A 363 -8.16 -7.33 -15.57
C SER A 363 -8.51 -6.45 -14.37
N TYR A 364 -9.00 -7.06 -13.31
CA TYR A 364 -9.35 -6.40 -12.06
C TYR A 364 -8.81 -7.19 -10.87
N ASN A 365 -8.23 -6.51 -9.90
CA ASN A 365 -7.89 -7.05 -8.59
C ASN A 365 -9.04 -6.80 -7.62
N VAL A 366 -9.44 -7.82 -6.87
CA VAL A 366 -10.47 -7.73 -5.84
C VAL A 366 -9.82 -7.82 -4.46
N TYR A 367 -10.18 -6.91 -3.59
CA TYR A 367 -9.65 -6.82 -2.23
C TYR A 367 -10.77 -7.03 -1.21
N ARG A 368 -10.47 -7.79 -0.16
CA ARG A 368 -11.32 -8.01 1.01
C ARG A 368 -10.58 -7.49 2.25
N GLY A 369 -11.15 -6.50 2.93
CA GLY A 369 -10.52 -5.86 4.09
C GLY A 369 -9.14 -5.25 3.77
N GLY A 370 -8.96 -4.71 2.54
CA GLY A 370 -7.68 -4.18 2.06
C GLY A 370 -6.68 -5.23 1.54
N THR A 371 -6.93 -6.53 1.74
CA THR A 371 -6.07 -7.61 1.25
C THR A 371 -6.59 -8.15 -0.08
N LYS A 372 -5.71 -8.32 -1.08
CA LYS A 372 -6.08 -8.92 -2.37
C LYS A 372 -6.54 -10.36 -2.16
N THR A 373 -7.79 -10.65 -2.52
CA THR A 373 -8.41 -11.97 -2.43
C THR A 373 -8.48 -12.69 -3.78
N GLY A 374 -8.45 -11.93 -4.90
CA GLY A 374 -8.47 -12.53 -6.22
C GLY A 374 -8.29 -11.54 -7.34
N SER A 375 -8.32 -12.06 -8.58
CA SER A 375 -8.34 -11.25 -9.80
C SER A 375 -9.25 -11.90 -10.85
N THR A 376 -9.80 -11.08 -11.76
CA THR A 376 -10.70 -11.49 -12.81
C THR A 376 -10.54 -10.60 -14.04
N THR A 377 -10.82 -11.12 -15.23
CA THR A 377 -10.93 -10.32 -16.46
C THR A 377 -12.37 -9.82 -16.71
N SER A 378 -13.33 -10.29 -15.90
CA SER A 378 -14.73 -9.88 -15.95
C SER A 378 -14.99 -8.68 -15.04
N THR A 379 -16.13 -8.02 -15.23
CA THR A 379 -16.62 -6.95 -14.36
C THR A 379 -17.48 -7.47 -13.20
N SER A 380 -17.26 -8.72 -12.82
CA SER A 380 -17.89 -9.39 -11.69
C SER A 380 -16.93 -10.38 -11.04
N TYR A 381 -17.15 -10.65 -9.75
CA TYR A 381 -16.37 -11.61 -8.99
C TYR A 381 -17.23 -12.21 -7.88
N THR A 382 -17.07 -13.50 -7.61
CA THR A 382 -17.67 -14.14 -6.43
C THR A 382 -16.56 -14.61 -5.51
N ASP A 383 -16.55 -14.04 -4.31
CA ASP A 383 -15.69 -14.46 -3.21
C ASP A 383 -16.36 -15.61 -2.46
N THR A 384 -15.64 -16.68 -2.21
CA THR A 384 -16.14 -17.91 -1.61
C THR A 384 -15.34 -18.30 -0.36
N GLY A 385 -15.84 -19.27 0.42
CA GLY A 385 -15.20 -19.69 1.65
C GLY A 385 -15.32 -18.70 2.79
N LEU A 386 -16.36 -17.88 2.76
CA LEU A 386 -16.68 -16.91 3.80
C LEU A 386 -17.37 -17.58 4.98
N SER A 387 -17.27 -16.97 6.15
CA SER A 387 -18.02 -17.41 7.36
C SER A 387 -19.46 -16.91 7.28
N PRO A 388 -20.45 -17.70 7.71
CA PRO A 388 -21.85 -17.29 7.78
C PRO A 388 -22.08 -16.10 8.71
N ALA A 389 -23.12 -15.31 8.44
CA ALA A 389 -23.54 -14.13 9.21
C ALA A 389 -22.41 -13.14 9.52
N THR A 390 -21.43 -13.02 8.61
CA THR A 390 -20.22 -12.22 8.81
C THR A 390 -20.15 -11.07 7.81
N GLY A 391 -19.78 -9.88 8.28
CA GLY A 391 -19.60 -8.68 7.47
C GLY A 391 -18.19 -8.61 6.86
N TYR A 392 -18.12 -8.28 5.57
CA TYR A 392 -16.89 -8.11 4.81
C TYR A 392 -16.92 -6.80 4.04
N SER A 393 -15.76 -6.16 3.89
CA SER A 393 -15.60 -4.93 3.09
C SER A 393 -14.82 -5.26 1.82
N TYR A 394 -15.31 -4.82 0.65
CA TYR A 394 -14.70 -5.09 -0.65
C TYR A 394 -14.38 -3.82 -1.40
N SER A 395 -13.24 -3.80 -2.09
CA SER A 395 -12.89 -2.81 -3.09
C SER A 395 -12.27 -3.49 -4.32
N VAL A 396 -12.28 -2.80 -5.47
CA VAL A 396 -11.77 -3.35 -6.74
C VAL A 396 -10.89 -2.32 -7.42
N ALA A 397 -9.74 -2.74 -7.95
CA ALA A 397 -8.88 -1.90 -8.79
C ALA A 397 -8.77 -2.48 -10.19
N ALA A 398 -8.86 -1.63 -11.21
CA ALA A 398 -8.60 -2.02 -12.59
C ALA A 398 -7.09 -2.23 -12.80
N VAL A 399 -6.72 -3.20 -13.63
CA VAL A 399 -5.33 -3.55 -13.95
C VAL A 399 -5.13 -3.40 -15.44
N ASP A 400 -4.12 -2.66 -15.88
CA ASP A 400 -3.78 -2.45 -17.28
C ASP A 400 -3.10 -3.68 -17.91
N SER A 401 -2.82 -3.61 -19.23
CA SER A 401 -2.17 -4.69 -19.96
C SER A 401 -0.71 -4.95 -19.54
N SER A 402 -0.10 -4.03 -18.80
CA SER A 402 1.24 -4.18 -18.21
C SER A 402 1.20 -4.81 -16.81
N GLY A 403 0.00 -5.09 -16.27
CA GLY A 403 -0.20 -5.67 -14.93
C GLY A 403 -0.23 -4.63 -13.80
N ARG A 404 -0.27 -3.32 -14.11
CA ARG A 404 -0.35 -2.26 -13.10
C ARG A 404 -1.80 -2.08 -12.66
N ALA A 405 -2.01 -2.10 -11.35
CA ALA A 405 -3.30 -1.76 -10.77
C ALA A 405 -3.48 -0.24 -10.68
N GLY A 406 -4.67 0.21 -11.05
CA GLY A 406 -5.12 1.59 -10.85
C GLY A 406 -5.66 1.84 -9.44
N ALA A 407 -6.30 2.99 -9.27
CA ALA A 407 -6.97 3.34 -8.03
C ALA A 407 -8.04 2.30 -7.66
N ALA A 408 -8.13 1.97 -6.37
CA ALA A 408 -9.23 1.13 -5.87
C ALA A 408 -10.55 1.91 -5.82
N SER A 409 -11.65 1.23 -6.06
CA SER A 409 -12.99 1.78 -5.87
C SER A 409 -13.26 2.17 -4.41
N ALA A 410 -14.28 3.01 -4.19
CA ALA A 410 -14.87 3.10 -2.86
C ALA A 410 -15.29 1.69 -2.37
N ALA A 411 -15.11 1.45 -1.08
CA ALA A 411 -15.43 0.16 -0.49
C ALA A 411 -16.95 -0.04 -0.35
N VAL A 412 -17.42 -1.28 -0.56
CA VAL A 412 -18.78 -1.71 -0.27
C VAL A 412 -18.79 -2.81 0.78
N SER A 413 -19.81 -2.83 1.62
CA SER A 413 -19.98 -3.87 2.64
C SER A 413 -20.91 -4.97 2.13
N ALA A 414 -20.52 -6.23 2.35
CA ALA A 414 -21.36 -7.41 2.14
C ALA A 414 -21.46 -8.18 3.46
N THR A 415 -22.67 -8.60 3.81
CA THR A 415 -22.88 -9.50 4.95
C THR A 415 -23.41 -10.83 4.42
N THR A 416 -22.68 -11.91 4.70
CA THR A 416 -23.12 -13.27 4.34
C THR A 416 -24.41 -13.61 5.11
N THR A 417 -25.28 -14.41 4.47
CA THR A 417 -26.47 -14.92 5.16
C THR A 417 -26.09 -15.90 6.25
N GLY A 418 -26.97 -16.11 7.25
CA GLY A 418 -26.83 -17.21 8.18
C GLY A 418 -26.98 -18.55 7.44
N PHE A 419 -26.33 -19.60 7.97
CA PHE A 419 -26.54 -20.96 7.44
C PHE A 419 -28.04 -21.29 7.51
N GLN A 420 -28.59 -21.80 6.39
CA GLN A 420 -29.98 -22.24 6.34
C GLN A 420 -29.99 -23.77 6.32
N PRO A 421 -30.48 -24.42 7.39
CA PRO A 421 -30.62 -25.87 7.42
C PRO A 421 -31.41 -26.40 6.22
N GLN A 422 -30.94 -27.47 5.61
CA GLN A 422 -31.63 -28.13 4.51
C GLN A 422 -31.86 -29.60 4.86
N CYS A 423 -32.97 -30.12 4.37
CA CYS A 423 -33.37 -31.50 4.64
C CYS A 423 -33.41 -32.35 3.37
N PHE A 424 -32.90 -33.57 3.49
CA PHE A 424 -32.74 -34.51 2.40
C PHE A 424 -33.30 -35.88 2.80
N THR A 425 -34.45 -36.24 2.25
CA THR A 425 -35.04 -37.57 2.45
C THR A 425 -34.64 -38.50 1.30
N ALA A 426 -33.91 -39.56 1.61
CA ALA A 426 -33.49 -40.57 0.64
C ALA A 426 -33.15 -41.87 1.32
N ASN A 427 -33.12 -42.98 0.55
CA ASN A 427 -32.61 -44.24 1.11
C ASN A 427 -31.10 -44.17 1.37
N ASN A 428 -30.60 -45.08 2.24
CA ASN A 428 -29.23 -45.09 2.69
C ASN A 428 -28.20 -45.15 1.55
N TYR A 429 -28.48 -45.89 0.50
CA TYR A 429 -27.63 -45.93 -0.69
C TYR A 429 -27.49 -44.53 -1.33
N ASN A 430 -28.62 -43.84 -1.55
CA ASN A 430 -28.64 -42.51 -2.18
C ASN A 430 -28.06 -41.42 -1.28
N GLN A 431 -28.21 -41.53 0.08
CA GLN A 431 -27.54 -40.58 0.98
C GLN A 431 -26.04 -40.69 0.87
N VAL A 432 -25.47 -41.91 0.79
CA VAL A 432 -24.02 -42.13 0.57
C VAL A 432 -23.60 -41.65 -0.83
N ALA A 433 -24.36 -42.00 -1.88
CA ALA A 433 -24.05 -41.62 -3.25
C ALA A 433 -24.03 -40.07 -3.43
N SER A 434 -24.80 -39.34 -2.62
CA SER A 434 -24.86 -37.87 -2.62
C SER A 434 -23.87 -37.21 -1.64
N GLY A 435 -22.98 -37.96 -0.99
CA GLY A 435 -21.99 -37.46 -0.06
C GLY A 435 -22.53 -36.96 1.29
N ARG A 436 -23.79 -37.25 1.64
CA ARG A 436 -24.42 -36.84 2.89
C ARG A 436 -24.22 -37.86 4.01
N ALA A 437 -23.83 -39.09 3.66
CA ALA A 437 -23.52 -40.18 4.59
C ALA A 437 -22.32 -40.96 4.06
N HIS A 438 -21.73 -41.79 4.92
CA HIS A 438 -20.70 -42.75 4.53
C HIS A 438 -21.08 -44.17 4.96
N GLN A 439 -20.43 -45.15 4.34
CA GLN A 439 -20.65 -46.56 4.63
C GLN A 439 -19.44 -47.14 5.36
N SER A 440 -19.70 -47.86 6.43
CA SER A 440 -18.68 -48.63 7.17
C SER A 440 -19.25 -49.93 7.72
N GLY A 441 -18.57 -51.06 7.48
CA GLY A 441 -18.96 -52.36 7.98
C GLY A 441 -20.34 -52.88 7.54
N GLY A 442 -20.86 -52.39 6.40
CA GLY A 442 -22.20 -52.72 5.90
C GLY A 442 -23.32 -51.82 6.45
N TYR A 443 -22.98 -50.85 7.27
CA TYR A 443 -23.91 -49.86 7.84
C TYR A 443 -23.64 -48.47 7.26
N THR A 444 -24.65 -47.59 7.37
CA THR A 444 -24.61 -46.20 6.91
C THR A 444 -24.60 -45.27 8.11
N TYR A 445 -23.81 -44.17 8.00
CA TYR A 445 -23.66 -43.15 9.05
C TYR A 445 -23.75 -41.79 8.43
N ALA A 446 -24.48 -40.86 9.07
CA ALA A 446 -24.57 -39.47 8.62
C ALA A 446 -23.21 -38.77 8.73
N ASN A 447 -22.77 -38.08 7.67
CA ASN A 447 -21.49 -37.39 7.65
C ASN A 447 -21.45 -36.23 8.67
N GLY A 448 -20.36 -36.16 9.42
CA GLY A 448 -20.15 -35.18 10.51
C GLY A 448 -20.67 -35.65 11.86
N SER A 449 -21.93 -36.03 11.99
CA SER A 449 -22.49 -36.53 13.27
C SER A 449 -22.20 -37.96 13.60
N ASP A 450 -21.84 -38.78 12.59
CA ASP A 450 -21.66 -40.22 12.68
C ASP A 450 -22.87 -40.99 13.26
N GLN A 451 -24.06 -40.40 13.20
CA GLN A 451 -25.29 -41.03 13.63
C GLN A 451 -25.59 -42.26 12.73
N SER A 452 -25.87 -43.39 13.34
CA SER A 452 -26.19 -44.63 12.62
C SER A 452 -27.55 -44.54 11.92
N MET A 453 -27.57 -44.89 10.65
CA MET A 453 -28.76 -44.93 9.78
C MET A 453 -29.16 -46.39 9.44
N GLY A 454 -28.56 -47.38 10.09
CA GLY A 454 -28.83 -48.80 9.80
C GLY A 454 -28.07 -49.32 8.58
N LEU A 455 -28.59 -50.44 8.01
CA LEU A 455 -27.91 -51.15 6.92
C LEU A 455 -27.79 -50.30 5.64
N TYR A 456 -26.66 -50.41 4.96
CA TYR A 456 -26.43 -49.83 3.65
C TYR A 456 -27.22 -50.55 2.56
N ASN A 457 -28.38 -50.03 2.24
CA ASN A 457 -29.30 -50.59 1.20
C ASN A 457 -30.24 -49.51 0.65
N THR A 458 -31.11 -49.93 -0.31
CA THR A 458 -32.12 -49.08 -0.93
C THR A 458 -33.50 -49.14 -0.25
N PHE A 459 -33.67 -49.87 0.81
CA PHE A 459 -34.98 -50.08 1.50
C PHE A 459 -35.16 -49.20 2.74
N ILE A 460 -34.04 -48.86 3.44
CA ILE A 460 -34.07 -48.02 4.62
C ILE A 460 -33.92 -46.56 4.16
N THR A 461 -34.89 -45.72 4.52
CA THR A 461 -34.94 -44.30 4.18
C THR A 461 -34.82 -43.48 5.44
N HIS A 462 -33.98 -42.46 5.40
CA HIS A 462 -33.82 -41.44 6.43
C HIS A 462 -33.90 -40.04 5.86
N THR A 463 -34.38 -39.12 6.69
CA THR A 463 -34.22 -37.67 6.44
C THR A 463 -32.98 -37.21 7.17
N LEU A 464 -32.06 -36.60 6.46
CA LEU A 464 -30.89 -35.95 7.02
C LEU A 464 -31.10 -34.41 6.95
N GLU A 465 -30.84 -33.74 8.07
CA GLU A 465 -30.75 -32.29 8.15
C GLU A 465 -29.29 -31.88 8.09
N GLU A 466 -28.93 -31.01 7.15
CA GLU A 466 -27.64 -30.32 7.15
C GLU A 466 -27.73 -29.13 8.12
N THR A 467 -27.04 -29.22 9.26
CA THR A 467 -27.05 -28.19 10.31
C THR A 467 -25.89 -27.20 10.22
N SER A 468 -24.87 -27.59 9.48
CA SER A 468 -23.76 -26.74 8.98
C SER A 468 -23.17 -27.38 7.73
N THR A 469 -22.43 -26.65 6.91
CA THR A 469 -21.90 -27.14 5.64
C THR A 469 -21.22 -28.50 5.79
N GLY A 470 -21.77 -29.52 5.16
CA GLY A 470 -21.27 -30.89 5.18
C GLY A 470 -21.48 -31.66 6.49
N TYR A 471 -22.19 -31.09 7.47
CA TYR A 471 -22.49 -31.77 8.75
C TYR A 471 -23.97 -32.14 8.81
N TYR A 472 -24.28 -33.41 8.79
CA TYR A 472 -25.62 -33.97 8.72
C TYR A 472 -26.00 -34.69 10.01
N VAL A 473 -27.25 -34.47 10.43
CA VAL A 473 -27.89 -35.22 11.55
C VAL A 473 -29.13 -35.94 11.06
N VAL A 474 -29.46 -37.08 11.66
CA VAL A 474 -30.71 -37.79 11.36
C VAL A 474 -31.90 -37.03 11.93
N ALA A 475 -32.84 -36.64 11.06
CA ALA A 475 -34.02 -35.83 11.38
C ALA A 475 -35.32 -36.48 10.96
N ASP A 476 -35.49 -37.78 11.20
CA ASP A 476 -36.68 -38.59 10.81
C ASP A 476 -37.97 -38.15 11.52
N SER A 477 -37.87 -37.42 12.61
CA SER A 477 -39.03 -36.82 13.32
C SER A 477 -39.54 -35.53 12.64
N GLY A 478 -38.91 -35.10 11.59
CA GLY A 478 -39.18 -33.87 10.85
C GLY A 478 -38.08 -32.84 11.01
N CYS A 479 -37.87 -32.07 9.94
CA CYS A 479 -36.91 -30.96 9.92
C CYS A 479 -37.54 -29.73 10.58
N PRO A 480 -36.77 -28.88 11.26
CA PRO A 480 -37.21 -27.57 11.66
C PRO A 480 -37.68 -26.75 10.44
N ALA A 481 -38.79 -26.05 10.57
CA ALA A 481 -39.36 -25.20 9.50
C ALA A 481 -38.57 -23.88 9.37
#